data_e09b663267549f4eecbc1dbcd0cf3d1a
#
_entry.id   e09b663267549f4eecbc1dbcd0cf3d1a
#
_cell.length_a   1.000
_cell.length_b   1.000
_cell.length_c   1.000
_cell.angle_alpha   90.00
_cell.angle_beta   90.00
_cell.angle_gamma   90.00
#
_symmetry.space_group_name_H-M   'P 1'
#
loop_
_entity.id
_entity.type
_entity.pdbx_description
1 polymer ?
#
loop_
_entity_poly.entity_id
_entity_poly.type
_entity_poly.pdbx_seq_one_letter_code
_entity_poly.pdbx_strand_id
1 'polypeptide(L)'
;MPIVEFLVSEHIITFMYYVSKITPLFLFKALIFLGLSLALRHTDWLLSIVFLLYGFIASTLIGAMYQIVPNSQSRKLYFPKLPYLVFVLNIISLVLFSLNKGALASGVLLLSYILFSASIFLTIKNWKPITVRFLSASVVFLNLSTIFLLLSQLNLVPFRLAVHTLTLGAMLNAVYGVELAWIPMLTMTTLNFKKALNLFYAKQFSTLFILVSFYITTYNLLIFASIVEFAVALFYLSQIYSILKQRRIKPTFPIPVRFFIFALLLLPFGLFVGFLMSIFPERTPTLLELHYNLLIYGFTAFTIFGGIAHLLPRIIYNWKFSERQGVSIGDFIDEPSLPTFFKLSVSLYLTYLVLDLLPDPSSLISSFIYIVLLLYFFKLTFFKALSAFLYLRR
;
A
#
# COMPACT_ATOMS: atom_id res chain seq x y z
N MET A 1 20.92 -19.35 15.98
CA MET A 1 21.86 -18.42 15.34
C MET A 1 22.25 -17.40 16.39
N PRO A 2 23.52 -17.22 16.72
CA PRO A 2 23.93 -16.34 17.79
C PRO A 2 23.71 -14.88 17.42
N ILE A 3 23.19 -14.14 18.37
CA ILE A 3 23.12 -12.70 18.41
C ILE A 3 24.56 -12.19 18.30
N VAL A 4 24.85 -11.42 17.26
CA VAL A 4 26.14 -10.69 17.16
C VAL A 4 26.06 -9.57 18.20
N GLU A 5 26.67 -9.79 19.34
CA GLU A 5 26.99 -8.75 20.31
C GLU A 5 28.04 -7.82 19.70
N PHE A 6 27.61 -6.64 19.28
CA PHE A 6 28.53 -5.51 19.10
C PHE A 6 28.67 -4.84 20.48
N LEU A 7 29.71 -5.25 21.21
CA LEU A 7 30.24 -4.52 22.37
C LEU A 7 30.83 -3.19 21.89
N VAL A 8 30.09 -2.11 22.05
CA VAL A 8 30.63 -0.76 22.12
C VAL A 8 30.00 -0.11 23.35
N SER A 9 30.85 0.08 24.37
CA SER A 9 30.69 0.91 25.60
C SER A 9 29.28 1.23 26.12
N GLU A 10 28.93 0.62 27.21
CA GLU A 10 28.06 1.07 28.35
C GLU A 10 26.67 1.70 28.10
N HIS A 11 26.06 1.59 26.93
CA HIS A 11 24.61 1.74 26.78
C HIS A 11 24.07 0.53 26.02
N ILE A 12 23.48 -0.43 26.72
CA ILE A 12 22.58 -1.43 26.14
C ILE A 12 21.41 -0.65 25.56
N ILE A 13 21.49 -0.34 24.24
CA ILE A 13 20.34 0.16 23.49
C ILE A 13 19.42 -1.05 23.35
N THR A 14 18.52 -1.24 24.32
CA THR A 14 17.39 -2.15 24.16
C THR A 14 16.59 -1.65 22.95
N PHE A 15 16.65 -2.39 21.85
CA PHE A 15 15.92 -2.08 20.62
C PHE A 15 14.43 -2.22 20.96
N MET A 16 13.79 -1.12 21.35
CA MET A 16 12.39 -1.12 21.77
C MET A 16 11.52 -1.21 20.51
N TYR A 17 11.07 -2.43 20.18
CA TYR A 17 10.11 -2.63 19.09
C TYR A 17 8.76 -2.06 19.50
N TYR A 18 8.32 -1.00 18.83
CA TYR A 18 6.99 -0.43 19.03
C TYR A 18 5.93 -1.29 18.33
N VAL A 19 4.87 -1.64 19.06
CA VAL A 19 3.73 -2.41 18.54
C VAL A 19 2.51 -1.52 18.38
N SER A 20 2.08 -1.31 17.14
CA SER A 20 0.83 -0.62 16.83
C SER A 20 -0.35 -1.59 16.86
N LYS A 21 -1.10 -1.59 17.99
CA LYS A 21 -2.26 -2.47 18.19
C LYS A 21 -3.41 -2.19 17.22
N ILE A 22 -3.47 -1.00 16.63
CA ILE A 22 -4.52 -0.58 15.68
C ILE A 22 -4.20 -1.02 14.24
N THR A 23 -2.93 -1.26 13.90
CA THR A 23 -2.52 -1.64 12.54
C THR A 23 -3.27 -2.86 12.01
N PRO A 24 -3.43 -3.99 12.75
CA PRO A 24 -4.19 -5.13 12.28
C PRO A 24 -5.64 -4.78 11.89
N LEU A 25 -6.30 -3.86 12.63
CA LEU A 25 -7.67 -3.42 12.33
C LEU A 25 -7.73 -2.61 11.03
N PHE A 26 -6.76 -1.72 10.77
CA PHE A 26 -6.67 -0.99 9.51
C PHE A 26 -6.46 -1.93 8.32
N LEU A 27 -5.56 -2.92 8.46
CA LEU A 27 -5.28 -3.90 7.40
C LEU A 27 -6.49 -4.81 7.14
N PHE A 28 -7.16 -5.26 8.20
CA PHE A 28 -8.40 -6.04 8.11
C PHE A 28 -9.50 -5.26 7.38
N LYS A 29 -9.76 -4.02 7.84
CA LYS A 29 -10.71 -3.10 7.19
C LYS A 29 -10.36 -2.89 5.71
N ALA A 30 -9.09 -2.66 5.39
CA ALA A 30 -8.65 -2.43 4.02
C ALA A 30 -9.05 -3.58 3.09
N LEU A 31 -8.82 -4.82 3.49
CA LEU A 31 -9.21 -5.98 2.68
C LEU A 31 -10.73 -6.14 2.56
N ILE A 32 -11.51 -5.79 3.59
CA ILE A 32 -12.98 -5.75 3.48
C ILE A 32 -13.40 -4.74 2.41
N PHE A 33 -12.82 -3.54 2.41
CA PHE A 33 -13.17 -2.52 1.41
C PHE A 33 -12.68 -2.87 0.01
N LEU A 34 -11.61 -3.65 -0.14
CA LEU A 34 -11.24 -4.25 -1.42
C LEU A 34 -12.35 -5.21 -1.93
N GLY A 35 -12.86 -6.09 -1.07
CA GLY A 35 -13.97 -6.99 -1.40
C GLY A 35 -15.27 -6.24 -1.72
N LEU A 36 -15.62 -5.22 -0.94
CA LEU A 36 -16.79 -4.36 -1.19
C LEU A 36 -16.67 -3.57 -2.49
N SER A 37 -15.48 -3.06 -2.81
CA SER A 37 -15.23 -2.40 -4.10
C SER A 37 -15.51 -3.34 -5.27
N LEU A 38 -15.02 -4.57 -5.23
CA LEU A 38 -15.31 -5.58 -6.25
C LEU A 38 -16.81 -5.91 -6.36
N ALA A 39 -17.51 -6.01 -5.25
CA ALA A 39 -18.94 -6.30 -5.23
C ALA A 39 -19.79 -5.15 -5.80
N LEU A 40 -19.37 -3.90 -5.58
CA LEU A 40 -20.07 -2.70 -6.04
C LEU A 40 -19.71 -2.26 -7.46
N ARG A 41 -18.67 -2.82 -8.04
CA ARG A 41 -18.09 -2.36 -9.30
C ARG A 41 -19.11 -2.24 -10.45
N HIS A 42 -20.07 -3.16 -10.51
CA HIS A 42 -21.08 -3.22 -11.57
C HIS A 42 -22.40 -2.50 -11.21
N THR A 43 -22.60 -2.14 -9.95
CA THR A 43 -23.83 -1.48 -9.48
C THR A 43 -23.65 0.00 -9.15
N ASP A 44 -22.51 0.35 -8.54
CA ASP A 44 -22.14 1.73 -8.19
C ASP A 44 -20.63 1.90 -8.36
N TRP A 45 -20.23 2.21 -9.58
CA TRP A 45 -18.82 2.36 -9.96
C TRP A 45 -18.12 3.47 -9.15
N LEU A 46 -18.78 4.60 -8.90
CA LEU A 46 -18.18 5.71 -8.16
C LEU A 46 -17.90 5.33 -6.70
N LEU A 47 -18.85 4.73 -6.02
CA LEU A 47 -18.69 4.25 -4.66
C LEU A 47 -17.63 3.12 -4.59
N SER A 48 -17.62 2.23 -5.57
CA SER A 48 -16.58 1.21 -5.72
C SER A 48 -15.18 1.82 -5.76
N ILE A 49 -14.95 2.85 -6.58
CA ILE A 49 -13.66 3.55 -6.66
C ILE A 49 -13.32 4.27 -5.34
N VAL A 50 -14.28 4.92 -4.68
CA VAL A 50 -14.06 5.55 -3.37
C VAL A 50 -13.64 4.50 -2.33
N PHE A 51 -14.29 3.34 -2.29
CA PHE A 51 -13.93 2.24 -1.39
C PHE A 51 -12.55 1.67 -1.70
N LEU A 52 -12.22 1.54 -2.99
CA LEU A 52 -10.91 1.09 -3.45
C LEU A 52 -9.79 2.05 -3.02
N LEU A 53 -10.00 3.34 -3.22
CA LEU A 53 -8.99 4.36 -2.94
C LEU A 53 -8.86 4.64 -1.43
N TYR A 54 -9.95 5.00 -0.76
CA TYR A 54 -9.94 5.50 0.62
C TYR A 54 -10.25 4.40 1.64
N GLY A 55 -11.01 3.39 1.24
CA GLY A 55 -11.28 2.20 2.06
C GLY A 55 -10.10 1.22 2.07
N PHE A 56 -9.55 0.87 0.90
CA PHE A 56 -8.47 -0.13 0.77
C PHE A 56 -7.08 0.51 0.82
N ILE A 57 -6.72 1.35 -0.17
CA ILE A 57 -5.35 1.86 -0.31
C ILE A 57 -4.98 2.75 0.87
N ALA A 58 -5.74 3.83 1.11
CA ALA A 58 -5.42 4.78 2.18
C ALA A 58 -5.45 4.13 3.56
N SER A 59 -6.39 3.21 3.83
CA SER A 59 -6.42 2.46 5.10
C SER A 59 -5.18 1.61 5.31
N THR A 60 -4.71 0.94 4.25
CA THR A 60 -3.46 0.17 4.33
C THR A 60 -2.26 1.08 4.61
N LEU A 61 -2.16 2.22 3.92
CA LEU A 61 -1.09 3.20 4.14
C LEU A 61 -1.06 3.68 5.59
N ILE A 62 -2.20 4.13 6.13
CA ILE A 62 -2.32 4.62 7.49
C ILE A 62 -1.95 3.54 8.50
N GLY A 63 -2.52 2.34 8.36
CA GLY A 63 -2.24 1.21 9.24
C GLY A 63 -0.78 0.80 9.23
N ALA A 64 -0.17 0.68 8.04
CA ALA A 64 1.24 0.34 7.91
C ALA A 64 2.15 1.42 8.50
N MET A 65 1.88 2.70 8.26
CA MET A 65 2.70 3.80 8.77
C MET A 65 2.66 3.91 10.30
N TYR A 66 1.55 3.61 10.95
CA TYR A 66 1.47 3.53 12.41
C TYR A 66 2.39 2.48 13.02
N GLN A 67 2.77 1.45 12.27
CA GLN A 67 3.75 0.46 12.69
C GLN A 67 5.17 0.81 12.22
N ILE A 68 5.33 1.24 10.97
CA ILE A 68 6.65 1.41 10.33
C ILE A 68 7.35 2.66 10.84
N VAL A 69 6.65 3.81 10.93
CA VAL A 69 7.29 5.08 11.30
C VAL A 69 7.84 5.06 12.73
N PRO A 70 7.09 4.66 13.78
CA PRO A 70 7.65 4.56 15.14
C PRO A 70 8.88 3.65 15.21
N ASN A 71 8.86 2.50 14.50
CA ASN A 71 9.98 1.58 14.49
C ASN A 71 11.19 2.14 13.75
N SER A 72 11.00 2.86 12.64
CA SER A 72 12.08 3.55 11.93
C SER A 72 12.73 4.67 12.75
N GLN A 73 12.04 5.15 13.77
CA GLN A 73 12.48 6.20 14.69
C GLN A 73 12.93 5.64 16.05
N SER A 74 12.85 4.32 16.27
CA SER A 74 13.14 3.63 17.56
C SER A 74 12.43 4.30 18.74
N ARG A 75 11.16 4.70 18.55
CA ARG A 75 10.37 5.39 19.58
C ARG A 75 8.88 5.10 19.48
N LYS A 76 8.16 5.35 20.58
CA LYS A 76 6.69 5.26 20.61
C LYS A 76 6.05 6.37 19.75
N LEU A 77 4.85 6.08 19.23
CA LEU A 77 4.01 7.06 18.56
C LEU A 77 3.71 8.24 19.52
N TYR A 78 3.77 9.47 19.01
CA TYR A 78 3.63 10.67 19.83
C TYR A 78 2.26 10.74 20.53
N PHE A 79 1.18 10.41 19.80
CA PHE A 79 -0.19 10.33 20.36
C PHE A 79 -0.72 8.89 20.27
N PRO A 80 -0.43 7.98 21.22
CA PRO A 80 -0.72 6.54 21.08
C PRO A 80 -2.23 6.19 21.05
N LYS A 81 -3.12 7.09 21.50
CA LYS A 81 -4.58 6.91 21.45
C LYS A 81 -5.23 7.50 20.20
N LEU A 82 -4.59 8.46 19.53
CA LEU A 82 -5.11 9.15 18.36
C LEU A 82 -5.44 8.20 17.17
N PRO A 83 -4.68 7.11 16.91
CA PRO A 83 -5.00 6.16 15.87
C PRO A 83 -6.39 5.55 15.94
N TYR A 84 -6.97 5.39 17.13
CA TYR A 84 -8.34 4.87 17.29
C TYR A 84 -9.37 5.87 16.81
N LEU A 85 -9.18 7.17 17.11
CA LEU A 85 -10.05 8.23 16.60
C LEU A 85 -9.95 8.32 15.07
N VAL A 86 -8.72 8.28 14.52
CA VAL A 86 -8.48 8.26 13.08
C VAL A 86 -9.21 7.07 12.41
N PHE A 87 -9.18 5.90 13.03
CA PHE A 87 -9.87 4.70 12.54
C PHE A 87 -11.39 4.90 12.50
N VAL A 88 -11.97 5.42 13.57
CA VAL A 88 -13.42 5.69 13.66
C VAL A 88 -13.86 6.73 12.65
N LEU A 89 -13.16 7.87 12.57
CA LEU A 89 -13.47 8.92 11.59
C LEU A 89 -13.37 8.43 10.14
N ASN A 90 -12.41 7.56 9.85
CA ASN A 90 -12.26 6.97 8.54
C ASN A 90 -13.45 6.04 8.19
N ILE A 91 -13.95 5.23 9.15
CA ILE A 91 -15.16 4.42 8.95
C ILE A 91 -16.38 5.32 8.76
N ILE A 92 -16.57 6.34 9.61
CA ILE A 92 -17.68 7.29 9.49
C ILE A 92 -17.71 7.93 8.11
N SER A 93 -16.54 8.36 7.59
CA SER A 93 -16.43 8.95 6.26
C SER A 93 -16.90 7.97 5.17
N LEU A 94 -16.46 6.71 5.21
CA LEU A 94 -16.85 5.71 4.20
C LEU A 94 -18.35 5.38 4.26
N VAL A 95 -18.93 5.34 5.45
CA VAL A 95 -20.39 5.21 5.63
C VAL A 95 -21.13 6.44 5.06
N LEU A 96 -20.64 7.66 5.30
CA LEU A 96 -21.24 8.87 4.73
C LEU A 96 -21.18 8.89 3.19
N PHE A 97 -20.13 8.34 2.56
CA PHE A 97 -20.07 8.15 1.11
C PHE A 97 -21.20 7.21 0.64
N SER A 98 -21.42 6.08 1.34
CA SER A 98 -22.53 5.15 1.02
C SER A 98 -23.93 5.79 1.18
N LEU A 99 -24.03 6.84 2.00
CA LEU A 99 -25.27 7.62 2.18
C LEU A 99 -25.36 8.84 1.21
N ASN A 100 -24.54 8.90 0.18
CA ASN A 100 -24.49 9.99 -0.80
C ASN A 100 -24.23 11.38 -0.17
N LYS A 101 -23.49 11.43 0.94
CA LYS A 101 -23.07 12.66 1.62
C LYS A 101 -21.60 13.03 1.30
N GLY A 102 -21.23 13.05 0.01
CA GLY A 102 -19.87 13.12 -0.47
C GLY A 102 -19.03 14.27 0.09
N ALA A 103 -19.56 15.52 0.11
CA ALA A 103 -18.83 16.67 0.67
C ALA A 103 -18.58 16.53 2.18
N LEU A 104 -19.59 16.12 2.96
CA LEU A 104 -19.43 15.86 4.40
C LEU A 104 -18.46 14.72 4.65
N ALA A 105 -18.59 13.63 3.89
CA ALA A 105 -17.70 12.47 3.95
C ALA A 105 -16.23 12.87 3.72
N SER A 106 -15.98 13.68 2.67
CA SER A 106 -14.64 14.18 2.35
C SER A 106 -14.08 15.09 3.44
N GLY A 107 -14.92 15.93 4.07
CA GLY A 107 -14.53 16.78 5.20
C GLY A 107 -14.12 15.95 6.44
N VAL A 108 -14.91 14.94 6.80
CA VAL A 108 -14.59 14.00 7.90
C VAL A 108 -13.31 13.22 7.60
N LEU A 109 -13.12 12.79 6.35
CA LEU A 109 -11.91 12.10 5.91
C LEU A 109 -10.67 12.98 6.00
N LEU A 110 -10.78 14.24 5.57
CA LEU A 110 -9.71 15.22 5.67
C LEU A 110 -9.30 15.44 7.13
N LEU A 111 -10.27 15.63 8.03
CA LEU A 111 -10.00 15.72 9.47
C LEU A 111 -9.25 14.48 9.98
N SER A 112 -9.71 13.28 9.61
CA SER A 112 -9.04 12.03 9.96
C SER A 112 -7.57 12.03 9.52
N TYR A 113 -7.27 12.49 8.30
CA TYR A 113 -5.91 12.46 7.76
C TYR A 113 -5.02 13.59 8.30
N ILE A 114 -5.57 14.73 8.66
CA ILE A 114 -4.85 15.77 9.41
C ILE A 114 -4.40 15.23 10.77
N LEU A 115 -5.29 14.56 11.51
CA LEU A 115 -4.96 13.96 12.81
C LEU A 115 -3.92 12.83 12.67
N PHE A 116 -4.05 12.00 11.63
CA PHE A 116 -3.03 11.00 11.28
C PHE A 116 -1.68 11.66 11.02
N SER A 117 -1.64 12.68 10.18
CA SER A 117 -0.42 13.41 9.81
C SER A 117 0.26 14.03 11.02
N ALA A 118 -0.50 14.67 11.90
CA ALA A 118 0.02 15.23 13.14
C ALA A 118 0.71 14.15 13.99
N SER A 119 0.08 12.96 14.14
CA SER A 119 0.68 11.88 14.92
C SER A 119 1.97 11.33 14.29
N ILE A 120 2.03 11.24 12.95
CA ILE A 120 3.22 10.77 12.22
C ILE A 120 4.34 11.78 12.25
N PHE A 121 4.08 13.05 11.87
CA PHE A 121 5.13 14.07 11.81
C PHE A 121 5.74 14.39 13.17
N LEU A 122 4.94 14.44 14.23
CA LEU A 122 5.43 14.62 15.60
C LEU A 122 6.22 13.39 16.13
N THR A 123 6.03 12.24 15.52
CA THR A 123 6.84 11.05 15.84
C THR A 123 8.21 11.09 15.18
N ILE A 124 8.35 11.72 14.00
CA ILE A 124 9.60 11.77 13.26
C ILE A 124 10.58 12.76 13.93
N LYS A 125 11.75 12.26 14.32
CA LYS A 125 12.92 13.06 14.76
C LYS A 125 14.07 12.99 13.77
N ASN A 126 14.27 11.81 13.19
CA ASN A 126 15.36 11.56 12.24
C ASN A 126 14.80 11.47 10.82
N TRP A 127 15.12 12.49 10.00
CA TRP A 127 14.72 12.61 8.60
C TRP A 127 15.72 11.97 7.63
N LYS A 128 16.87 11.46 8.11
CA LYS A 128 17.92 10.90 7.26
C LYS A 128 17.50 9.62 6.52
N PRO A 129 16.78 8.64 7.15
CA PRO A 129 16.40 7.42 6.44
C PRO A 129 15.53 7.71 5.22
N ILE A 130 15.87 7.09 4.09
CA ILE A 130 15.15 7.29 2.83
C ILE A 130 13.67 6.89 2.93
N THR A 131 13.38 5.82 3.66
CA THR A 131 12.02 5.36 3.95
C THR A 131 11.19 6.45 4.61
N VAL A 132 11.76 7.16 5.60
CA VAL A 132 11.07 8.24 6.30
C VAL A 132 10.73 9.38 5.36
N ARG A 133 11.63 9.73 4.43
CA ARG A 133 11.39 10.79 3.43
C ARG A 133 10.24 10.42 2.50
N PHE A 134 10.24 9.21 1.96
CA PHE A 134 9.18 8.72 1.11
C PHE A 134 7.83 8.62 1.84
N LEU A 135 7.82 8.09 3.08
CA LEU A 135 6.59 8.01 3.89
C LEU A 135 6.06 9.40 4.26
N SER A 136 6.94 10.36 4.54
CA SER A 136 6.52 11.74 4.80
C SER A 136 5.89 12.40 3.57
N ALA A 137 6.48 12.22 2.39
CA ALA A 137 5.88 12.68 1.13
C ALA A 137 4.52 12.01 0.90
N SER A 138 4.41 10.69 1.16
CA SER A 138 3.15 9.96 1.10
C SER A 138 2.08 10.58 2.00
N VAL A 139 2.41 10.97 3.24
CA VAL A 139 1.49 11.63 4.18
C VAL A 139 1.03 12.98 3.64
N VAL A 140 1.92 13.78 3.05
CA VAL A 140 1.56 15.08 2.43
C VAL A 140 0.57 14.85 1.28
N PHE A 141 0.88 13.93 0.35
CA PHE A 141 0.00 13.64 -0.77
C PHE A 141 -1.32 13.00 -0.36
N LEU A 142 -1.35 12.23 0.74
CA LEU A 142 -2.59 11.69 1.29
C LEU A 142 -3.56 12.80 1.72
N ASN A 143 -3.07 13.84 2.41
CA ASN A 143 -3.88 15.00 2.75
C ASN A 143 -4.30 15.80 1.51
N LEU A 144 -3.37 16.02 0.59
CA LEU A 144 -3.65 16.74 -0.64
C LEU A 144 -4.72 16.02 -1.48
N SER A 145 -4.71 14.67 -1.51
CA SER A 145 -5.73 13.90 -2.21
C SER A 145 -7.12 14.08 -1.60
N THR A 146 -7.23 14.18 -0.28
CA THR A 146 -8.53 14.43 0.37
C THR A 146 -9.01 15.87 0.21
N ILE A 147 -8.10 16.84 0.14
CA ILE A 147 -8.44 18.22 -0.24
C ILE A 147 -9.02 18.21 -1.67
N PHE A 148 -8.35 17.57 -2.63
CA PHE A 148 -8.86 17.49 -4.00
C PHE A 148 -10.16 16.67 -4.09
N LEU A 149 -10.32 15.64 -3.24
CA LEU A 149 -11.58 14.91 -3.15
C LEU A 149 -12.72 15.84 -2.70
N LEU A 150 -12.51 16.63 -1.63
CA LEU A 150 -13.49 17.59 -1.15
C LEU A 150 -13.82 18.62 -2.23
N LEU A 151 -12.80 19.20 -2.88
CA LEU A 151 -12.98 20.17 -3.95
C LEU A 151 -13.71 19.55 -5.16
N SER A 152 -13.49 18.27 -5.46
CA SER A 152 -14.21 17.58 -6.53
C SER A 152 -15.68 17.34 -6.20
N GLN A 153 -16.01 17.08 -4.92
CA GLN A 153 -17.41 16.99 -4.48
C GLN A 153 -18.14 18.33 -4.54
N LEU A 154 -17.38 19.43 -4.55
CA LEU A 154 -17.89 20.80 -4.75
C LEU A 154 -17.82 21.25 -6.23
N ASN A 155 -17.47 20.34 -7.16
CA ASN A 155 -17.27 20.59 -8.59
C ASN A 155 -16.24 21.70 -8.93
N LEU A 156 -15.25 21.92 -8.05
CA LEU A 156 -14.19 22.91 -8.25
C LEU A 156 -12.96 22.35 -8.98
N VAL A 157 -12.73 21.03 -8.89
CA VAL A 157 -11.62 20.35 -9.58
C VAL A 157 -12.08 18.98 -10.09
N PRO A 158 -11.45 18.41 -11.13
CA PRO A 158 -11.80 17.09 -11.61
C PRO A 158 -11.40 15.99 -10.61
N PHE A 159 -12.26 14.99 -10.42
CA PHE A 159 -12.04 13.85 -9.50
C PHE A 159 -10.73 13.09 -9.79
N ARG A 160 -10.31 12.99 -11.06
CA ARG A 160 -9.03 12.37 -11.45
C ARG A 160 -7.82 12.97 -10.74
N LEU A 161 -7.89 14.25 -10.32
CA LEU A 161 -6.81 14.89 -9.56
C LEU A 161 -6.68 14.26 -8.16
N ALA A 162 -7.79 14.01 -7.46
CA ALA A 162 -7.80 13.31 -6.18
C ALA A 162 -7.27 11.87 -6.32
N VAL A 163 -7.71 11.15 -7.36
CA VAL A 163 -7.29 9.78 -7.66
C VAL A 163 -5.77 9.69 -7.82
N HIS A 164 -5.19 10.51 -8.72
CA HIS A 164 -3.76 10.41 -9.01
C HIS A 164 -2.89 11.01 -7.90
N THR A 165 -3.40 11.97 -7.13
CA THR A 165 -2.70 12.43 -5.93
C THR A 165 -2.60 11.32 -4.87
N LEU A 166 -3.65 10.50 -4.71
CA LEU A 166 -3.59 9.34 -3.82
C LEU A 166 -2.68 8.25 -4.38
N THR A 167 -2.84 7.87 -5.64
CA THR A 167 -2.17 6.71 -6.23
C THR A 167 -0.69 7.00 -6.55
N LEU A 168 -0.40 8.04 -7.33
CA LEU A 168 0.98 8.40 -7.67
C LEU A 168 1.68 9.12 -6.51
N GLY A 169 0.97 10.02 -5.83
CA GLY A 169 1.53 10.80 -4.74
C GLY A 169 1.67 10.00 -3.44
N ALA A 170 0.59 9.52 -2.87
CA ALA A 170 0.64 8.85 -1.57
C ALA A 170 1.09 7.38 -1.69
N MET A 171 0.41 6.58 -2.50
CA MET A 171 0.63 5.14 -2.58
C MET A 171 2.03 4.79 -3.12
N LEU A 172 2.42 5.31 -4.30
CA LEU A 172 3.74 4.97 -4.87
C LEU A 172 4.90 5.47 -4.01
N ASN A 173 4.78 6.64 -3.36
CA ASN A 173 5.80 7.07 -2.40
C ASN A 173 5.92 6.08 -1.23
N ALA A 174 4.80 5.60 -0.66
CA ALA A 174 4.86 4.62 0.42
C ALA A 174 5.48 3.30 -0.04
N VAL A 175 5.06 2.78 -1.21
CA VAL A 175 5.60 1.54 -1.77
C VAL A 175 7.10 1.65 -2.01
N TYR A 176 7.56 2.70 -2.69
CA TYR A 176 8.99 2.91 -2.96
C TYR A 176 9.79 3.00 -1.66
N GLY A 177 9.30 3.78 -0.68
CA GLY A 177 9.98 3.93 0.60
C GLY A 177 10.06 2.64 1.40
N VAL A 178 9.01 1.85 1.43
CA VAL A 178 8.93 0.59 2.18
C VAL A 178 9.73 -0.51 1.49
N GLU A 179 9.58 -0.69 0.19
CA GLU A 179 10.28 -1.76 -0.54
C GLU A 179 11.78 -1.53 -0.63
N LEU A 180 12.24 -0.27 -0.75
CA LEU A 180 13.67 0.08 -0.67
C LEU A 180 14.29 -0.22 0.71
N ALA A 181 13.49 -0.42 1.76
CA ALA A 181 13.96 -0.88 3.06
C ALA A 181 13.76 -2.40 3.24
N TRP A 182 12.58 -2.91 2.90
CA TRP A 182 12.22 -4.29 3.20
C TRP A 182 12.87 -5.31 2.26
N ILE A 183 12.98 -5.01 0.96
CA ILE A 183 13.62 -5.94 0.02
C ILE A 183 15.09 -6.16 0.39
N PRO A 184 15.93 -5.11 0.63
CA PRO A 184 17.30 -5.32 1.10
C PRO A 184 17.37 -6.10 2.43
N MET A 185 16.52 -5.76 3.39
CA MET A 185 16.47 -6.43 4.69
C MET A 185 16.12 -7.93 4.53
N LEU A 186 15.09 -8.25 3.73
CA LEU A 186 14.62 -9.62 3.52
C LEU A 186 15.57 -10.45 2.65
N THR A 187 16.40 -9.83 1.84
CA THR A 187 17.37 -10.50 0.94
C THR A 187 18.80 -10.41 1.44
N MET A 188 19.04 -9.79 2.63
CA MET A 188 20.35 -9.55 3.23
C MET A 188 21.30 -8.81 2.28
N THR A 189 20.81 -7.73 1.68
CA THR A 189 21.56 -6.88 0.77
C THR A 189 21.65 -5.45 1.29
N THR A 190 22.34 -4.59 0.55
CA THR A 190 22.48 -3.16 0.88
C THR A 190 21.80 -2.28 -0.14
N LEU A 191 21.31 -1.12 0.29
CA LEU A 191 20.72 -0.09 -0.54
C LEU A 191 21.79 0.97 -0.91
N ASN A 192 21.86 1.36 -2.18
CA ASN A 192 22.62 2.54 -2.57
C ASN A 192 21.84 3.81 -2.23
N PHE A 193 22.21 4.44 -1.12
CA PHE A 193 21.50 5.60 -0.58
C PHE A 193 21.48 6.78 -1.56
N LYS A 194 22.58 7.06 -2.27
CA LYS A 194 22.66 8.18 -3.23
C LYS A 194 21.65 7.99 -4.37
N LYS A 195 21.58 6.78 -4.94
CA LYS A 195 20.61 6.46 -5.99
C LYS A 195 19.18 6.55 -5.49
N ALA A 196 18.91 6.06 -4.26
CA ALA A 196 17.58 6.14 -3.65
C ALA A 196 17.17 7.59 -3.36
N LEU A 197 18.10 8.46 -2.99
CA LEU A 197 17.85 9.90 -2.80
C LEU A 197 17.53 10.59 -4.12
N ASN A 198 18.25 10.28 -5.19
CA ASN A 198 17.97 10.81 -6.53
C ASN A 198 16.57 10.35 -7.01
N LEU A 199 16.22 9.09 -6.76
CA LEU A 199 14.89 8.57 -7.04
C LEU A 199 13.81 9.32 -6.26
N PHE A 200 14.04 9.64 -4.98
CA PHE A 200 13.11 10.42 -4.19
C PHE A 200 12.79 11.76 -4.85
N TYR A 201 13.80 12.53 -5.23
CA TYR A 201 13.57 13.83 -5.88
C TYR A 201 12.90 13.69 -7.26
N ALA A 202 13.34 12.72 -8.06
CA ALA A 202 12.74 12.44 -9.36
C ALA A 202 11.26 12.08 -9.23
N LYS A 203 10.90 11.27 -8.21
CA LYS A 203 9.51 10.88 -7.92
C LYS A 203 8.65 12.07 -7.51
N GLN A 204 9.15 12.97 -6.65
CA GLN A 204 8.37 14.16 -6.28
C GLN A 204 8.13 15.05 -7.52
N PHE A 205 9.16 15.27 -8.33
CA PHE A 205 9.05 16.05 -9.56
C PHE A 205 8.03 15.43 -10.53
N SER A 206 8.14 14.14 -10.86
CA SER A 206 7.23 13.47 -11.80
C SER A 206 5.77 13.49 -11.31
N THR A 207 5.56 13.24 -10.01
CA THR A 207 4.22 13.31 -9.41
C THR A 207 3.61 14.70 -9.57
N LEU A 208 4.34 15.75 -9.17
CA LEU A 208 3.83 17.13 -9.30
C LEU A 208 3.58 17.49 -10.77
N PHE A 209 4.44 17.03 -11.67
CA PHE A 209 4.29 17.29 -13.10
C PHE A 209 3.00 16.67 -13.66
N ILE A 210 2.67 15.42 -13.29
CA ILE A 210 1.39 14.79 -13.66
C ILE A 210 0.20 15.54 -13.05
N LEU A 211 0.26 15.92 -11.76
CA LEU A 211 -0.84 16.61 -11.11
C LEU A 211 -1.12 17.98 -11.75
N VAL A 212 -0.07 18.73 -12.08
CA VAL A 212 -0.20 19.99 -12.84
C VAL A 212 -0.81 19.73 -14.22
N SER A 213 -0.40 18.67 -14.90
CA SER A 213 -0.95 18.31 -16.24
C SER A 213 -2.43 17.97 -16.18
N PHE A 214 -2.89 17.28 -15.12
CA PHE A 214 -4.32 17.03 -14.89
C PHE A 214 -5.12 18.27 -14.54
N TYR A 215 -4.51 19.23 -13.83
CA TYR A 215 -5.16 20.49 -13.47
C TYR A 215 -5.33 21.39 -14.69
N ILE A 216 -4.27 21.54 -15.50
CA ILE A 216 -4.29 22.38 -16.72
C ILE A 216 -5.12 21.73 -17.85
N THR A 217 -5.39 20.43 -17.77
CA THR A 217 -6.18 19.64 -18.75
C THR A 217 -5.63 19.64 -20.17
N THR A 218 -4.30 19.76 -20.34
CA THR A 218 -3.63 19.78 -21.65
C THR A 218 -3.02 18.42 -21.95
N TYR A 219 -3.49 17.73 -23.00
CA TYR A 219 -3.03 16.39 -23.35
C TYR A 219 -1.53 16.33 -23.67
N ASN A 220 -0.98 17.30 -24.40
CA ASN A 220 0.45 17.33 -24.72
C ASN A 220 1.31 17.33 -23.44
N LEU A 221 0.93 18.13 -22.44
CA LEU A 221 1.64 18.18 -21.17
C LEU A 221 1.52 16.84 -20.42
N LEU A 222 0.34 16.20 -20.48
CA LEU A 222 0.10 14.90 -19.86
C LEU A 222 0.93 13.78 -20.51
N ILE A 223 1.12 13.82 -21.84
CA ILE A 223 1.99 12.87 -22.55
C ILE A 223 3.43 12.97 -21.99
N PHE A 224 4.00 14.18 -21.95
CA PHE A 224 5.35 14.36 -21.41
C PHE A 224 5.46 13.97 -19.93
N ALA A 225 4.48 14.33 -19.12
CA ALA A 225 4.45 13.97 -17.71
C ALA A 225 4.36 12.44 -17.51
N SER A 226 3.59 11.74 -18.34
CA SER A 226 3.49 10.26 -18.32
C SER A 226 4.81 9.59 -18.69
N ILE A 227 5.54 10.13 -19.68
CA ILE A 227 6.88 9.63 -20.05
C ILE A 227 7.85 9.79 -18.87
N VAL A 228 7.82 10.93 -18.20
CA VAL A 228 8.68 11.19 -17.02
C VAL A 228 8.34 10.24 -15.88
N GLU A 229 7.06 10.04 -15.56
CA GLU A 229 6.63 9.10 -14.51
C GLU A 229 7.05 7.65 -14.85
N PHE A 230 6.87 7.25 -16.11
CA PHE A 230 7.30 5.94 -16.58
C PHE A 230 8.83 5.75 -16.45
N ALA A 231 9.62 6.76 -16.82
CA ALA A 231 11.08 6.73 -16.65
C ALA A 231 11.50 6.63 -15.18
N VAL A 232 10.81 7.34 -14.27
CA VAL A 232 11.04 7.26 -12.82
C VAL A 232 10.71 5.85 -12.30
N ALA A 233 9.63 5.23 -12.78
CA ALA A 233 9.29 3.85 -12.42
C ALA A 233 10.35 2.86 -12.91
N LEU A 234 10.85 3.01 -14.13
CA LEU A 234 11.96 2.19 -14.63
C LEU A 234 13.26 2.39 -13.83
N PHE A 235 13.54 3.63 -13.42
CA PHE A 235 14.68 3.91 -12.53
C PHE A 235 14.52 3.22 -11.17
N TYR A 236 13.32 3.23 -10.59
CA TYR A 236 13.02 2.48 -9.38
C TYR A 236 13.22 0.97 -9.57
N LEU A 237 12.65 0.38 -10.63
CA LEU A 237 12.81 -1.04 -10.95
C LEU A 237 14.28 -1.44 -11.15
N SER A 238 15.08 -0.57 -11.75
CA SER A 238 16.53 -0.81 -11.92
C SER A 238 17.25 -0.91 -10.58
N GLN A 239 16.84 -0.13 -9.58
CA GLN A 239 17.41 -0.22 -8.23
C GLN A 239 17.00 -1.53 -7.54
N ILE A 240 15.71 -1.89 -7.61
CA ILE A 240 15.23 -3.17 -7.06
C ILE A 240 15.95 -4.35 -7.73
N TYR A 241 16.08 -4.35 -9.06
CA TYR A 241 16.84 -5.37 -9.77
C TYR A 241 18.31 -5.47 -9.28
N SER A 242 18.97 -4.33 -9.10
CA SER A 242 20.33 -4.28 -8.56
C SER A 242 20.45 -4.87 -7.16
N ILE A 243 19.47 -4.61 -6.28
CA ILE A 243 19.37 -5.18 -4.94
C ILE A 243 19.17 -6.70 -5.03
N LEU A 244 18.22 -7.16 -5.83
CA LEU A 244 17.89 -8.58 -5.96
C LEU A 244 19.06 -9.38 -6.57
N LYS A 245 19.83 -8.79 -7.49
CA LYS A 245 21.04 -9.41 -8.07
C LYS A 245 22.12 -9.69 -7.01
N GLN A 246 22.23 -8.85 -5.99
CA GLN A 246 23.23 -8.96 -4.91
C GLN A 246 22.76 -9.84 -3.74
N ARG A 247 21.56 -10.46 -3.82
CA ARG A 247 20.99 -11.22 -2.71
C ARG A 247 21.91 -12.32 -2.20
N ARG A 248 21.95 -12.48 -0.89
CA ARG A 248 22.72 -13.54 -0.21
C ARG A 248 21.85 -14.77 0.10
N ILE A 249 20.55 -14.57 0.25
CA ILE A 249 19.60 -15.66 0.49
C ILE A 249 19.33 -16.41 -0.83
N LYS A 250 19.65 -17.70 -0.85
CA LYS A 250 19.44 -18.64 -1.98
C LYS A 250 18.90 -19.96 -1.45
N PRO A 251 18.15 -20.75 -2.23
CA PRO A 251 17.85 -20.58 -3.66
C PRO A 251 16.59 -19.75 -3.93
N THR A 252 15.69 -19.59 -2.94
CA THR A 252 14.37 -19.01 -3.15
C THR A 252 14.19 -17.67 -2.43
N PHE A 253 13.39 -16.78 -2.99
CA PHE A 253 13.01 -15.54 -2.32
C PHE A 253 12.03 -15.82 -1.16
N PRO A 254 12.12 -15.06 -0.05
CA PRO A 254 11.06 -15.01 0.97
C PRO A 254 9.70 -14.69 0.34
N ILE A 255 8.63 -15.24 0.90
CA ILE A 255 7.28 -15.08 0.35
C ILE A 255 6.89 -13.61 0.14
N PRO A 256 7.08 -12.67 1.10
CA PRO A 256 6.77 -11.27 0.86
C PRO A 256 7.47 -10.69 -0.38
N VAL A 257 8.75 -11.06 -0.58
CA VAL A 257 9.53 -10.59 -1.73
C VAL A 257 9.00 -11.15 -3.06
N ARG A 258 8.45 -12.37 -3.08
CA ARG A 258 7.81 -12.92 -4.30
C ARG A 258 6.58 -12.11 -4.69
N PHE A 259 5.74 -11.72 -3.72
CA PHE A 259 4.60 -10.84 -3.95
C PHE A 259 5.04 -9.48 -4.48
N PHE A 260 6.08 -8.87 -3.88
CA PHE A 260 6.62 -7.60 -4.36
C PHE A 260 7.17 -7.70 -5.78
N ILE A 261 7.94 -8.74 -6.10
CA ILE A 261 8.47 -8.94 -7.46
C ILE A 261 7.34 -9.06 -8.49
N PHE A 262 6.30 -9.86 -8.19
CA PHE A 262 5.16 -9.99 -9.11
C PHE A 262 4.41 -8.68 -9.28
N ALA A 263 4.15 -7.96 -8.20
CA ALA A 263 3.54 -6.63 -8.24
C ALA A 263 4.36 -5.67 -9.12
N LEU A 264 5.67 -5.63 -8.90
CA LEU A 264 6.59 -4.77 -9.65
C LEU A 264 6.66 -5.07 -11.14
N LEU A 265 6.40 -6.31 -11.56
CA LEU A 265 6.27 -6.64 -12.98
C LEU A 265 5.05 -5.99 -13.62
N LEU A 266 3.97 -5.77 -12.87
CA LEU A 266 2.72 -5.18 -13.37
C LEU A 266 2.79 -3.64 -13.46
N LEU A 267 3.61 -3.00 -12.62
CA LEU A 267 3.72 -1.54 -12.56
C LEU A 267 4.01 -0.88 -13.92
N PRO A 268 5.05 -1.28 -14.68
CA PRO A 268 5.36 -0.63 -15.94
C PRO A 268 4.24 -0.83 -16.97
N PHE A 269 3.57 -1.98 -17.00
CA PHE A 269 2.45 -2.21 -17.91
C PHE A 269 1.27 -1.30 -17.59
N GLY A 270 0.90 -1.16 -16.32
CA GLY A 270 -0.17 -0.26 -15.91
C GLY A 270 0.14 1.21 -16.22
N LEU A 271 1.37 1.66 -15.97
CA LEU A 271 1.80 3.02 -16.31
C LEU A 271 1.85 3.25 -17.84
N PHE A 272 2.27 2.23 -18.60
CA PHE A 272 2.25 2.29 -20.06
C PHE A 272 0.82 2.42 -20.62
N VAL A 273 -0.14 1.70 -20.05
CA VAL A 273 -1.56 1.88 -20.43
C VAL A 273 -2.02 3.30 -20.11
N GLY A 274 -1.65 3.88 -18.97
CA GLY A 274 -1.91 5.28 -18.62
C GLY A 274 -1.28 6.27 -19.62
N PHE A 275 -0.08 6.00 -20.09
CA PHE A 275 0.56 6.75 -21.17
C PHE A 275 -0.22 6.65 -22.50
N LEU A 276 -0.68 5.44 -22.88
CA LEU A 276 -1.51 5.27 -24.07
C LEU A 276 -2.83 6.06 -23.99
N MET A 277 -3.46 6.15 -22.81
CA MET A 277 -4.65 6.98 -22.59
C MET A 277 -4.38 8.48 -22.81
N SER A 278 -3.15 8.94 -22.57
CA SER A 278 -2.77 10.33 -22.82
C SER A 278 -2.56 10.63 -24.32
N ILE A 279 -2.12 9.62 -25.11
CA ILE A 279 -1.93 9.75 -26.56
C ILE A 279 -3.26 9.56 -27.31
N PHE A 280 -4.08 8.61 -26.86
CA PHE A 280 -5.34 8.22 -27.48
C PHE A 280 -6.52 8.46 -26.53
N PRO A 281 -6.89 9.73 -26.25
CA PRO A 281 -7.92 10.06 -25.27
C PRO A 281 -9.28 9.45 -25.61
N GLU A 282 -9.58 9.21 -26.89
CA GLU A 282 -10.79 8.54 -27.37
C GLU A 282 -10.84 7.05 -26.95
N ARG A 283 -9.70 6.42 -26.68
CA ARG A 283 -9.59 5.04 -26.19
C ARG A 283 -9.63 4.94 -24.67
N THR A 284 -9.69 6.06 -23.95
CA THR A 284 -9.73 6.09 -22.48
C THR A 284 -10.81 5.19 -21.89
N PRO A 285 -12.05 5.14 -22.37
CA PRO A 285 -13.08 4.27 -21.78
C PRO A 285 -12.68 2.78 -21.80
N THR A 286 -12.05 2.31 -22.88
CA THR A 286 -11.59 0.91 -23.03
C THR A 286 -10.31 0.62 -22.22
N LEU A 287 -9.37 1.57 -22.20
CA LEU A 287 -8.08 1.40 -21.53
C LEU A 287 -8.12 1.63 -20.02
N LEU A 288 -9.12 2.39 -19.54
CA LEU A 288 -9.24 2.73 -18.12
C LEU A 288 -9.35 1.48 -17.24
N GLU A 289 -10.15 0.52 -17.68
CA GLU A 289 -10.37 -0.73 -16.95
C GLU A 289 -9.08 -1.54 -16.85
N LEU A 290 -8.37 -1.72 -17.94
CA LEU A 290 -7.07 -2.36 -17.94
C LEU A 290 -6.05 -1.60 -17.07
N HIS A 291 -6.04 -0.26 -17.13
CA HIS A 291 -5.16 0.59 -16.36
C HIS A 291 -5.32 0.37 -14.85
N TYR A 292 -6.54 0.46 -14.34
CA TYR A 292 -6.73 0.29 -12.89
C TYR A 292 -6.64 -1.18 -12.45
N ASN A 293 -6.99 -2.14 -13.30
CA ASN A 293 -6.82 -3.56 -13.01
C ASN A 293 -5.34 -3.92 -12.81
N LEU A 294 -4.46 -3.45 -13.70
CA LEU A 294 -3.03 -3.66 -13.57
C LEU A 294 -2.43 -2.96 -12.34
N LEU A 295 -2.84 -1.72 -12.06
CA LEU A 295 -2.24 -0.91 -11.01
C LEU A 295 -2.84 -1.15 -9.62
N ILE A 296 -4.15 -1.36 -9.52
CA ILE A 296 -4.80 -1.47 -8.20
C ILE A 296 -5.00 -2.93 -7.81
N TYR A 297 -5.71 -3.72 -8.62
CA TYR A 297 -5.95 -5.14 -8.32
C TYR A 297 -4.70 -6.01 -8.56
N GLY A 298 -3.80 -5.58 -9.45
CA GLY A 298 -2.50 -6.20 -9.66
C GLY A 298 -1.44 -5.63 -8.72
N PHE A 299 -0.74 -4.58 -9.16
CA PHE A 299 0.43 -4.04 -8.46
C PHE A 299 0.16 -3.74 -6.98
N THR A 300 -0.87 -2.93 -6.68
CA THR A 300 -1.13 -2.49 -5.31
C THR A 300 -1.56 -3.63 -4.41
N ALA A 301 -2.51 -4.46 -4.85
CA ALA A 301 -3.03 -5.53 -4.02
C ALA A 301 -1.96 -6.60 -3.71
N PHE A 302 -1.14 -6.99 -4.69
CA PHE A 302 -0.06 -7.95 -4.44
C PHE A 302 1.04 -7.36 -3.55
N THR A 303 1.39 -6.08 -3.70
CA THR A 303 2.27 -5.39 -2.76
C THR A 303 1.71 -5.44 -1.33
N ILE A 304 0.41 -5.18 -1.15
CA ILE A 304 -0.26 -5.23 0.15
C ILE A 304 -0.31 -6.65 0.71
N PHE A 305 -0.58 -7.67 -0.11
CA PHE A 305 -0.54 -9.07 0.34
C PHE A 305 0.85 -9.45 0.88
N GLY A 306 1.91 -9.10 0.16
CA GLY A 306 3.29 -9.28 0.64
C GLY A 306 3.56 -8.52 1.94
N GLY A 307 3.09 -7.28 2.03
CA GLY A 307 3.20 -6.43 3.21
C GLY A 307 2.47 -7.01 4.44
N ILE A 308 1.23 -7.47 4.27
CA ILE A 308 0.44 -8.10 5.34
C ILE A 308 1.10 -9.40 5.80
N ALA A 309 1.53 -10.27 4.87
CA ALA A 309 2.21 -11.53 5.20
C ALA A 309 3.51 -11.30 5.99
N HIS A 310 4.18 -10.16 5.79
CA HIS A 310 5.35 -9.77 6.55
C HIS A 310 5.01 -9.13 7.90
N LEU A 311 4.06 -8.20 7.91
CA LEU A 311 3.85 -7.27 9.03
C LEU A 311 2.93 -7.85 10.11
N LEU A 312 1.80 -8.46 9.71
CA LEU A 312 0.73 -8.90 10.62
C LEU A 312 1.24 -9.91 11.68
N PRO A 313 1.92 -11.02 11.31
CA PRO A 313 2.37 -12.00 12.29
C PRO A 313 3.39 -11.41 13.28
N ARG A 314 4.26 -10.50 12.81
CA ARG A 314 5.25 -9.82 13.67
C ARG A 314 4.59 -8.87 14.67
N ILE A 315 3.55 -8.15 14.30
CA ILE A 315 2.79 -7.28 15.20
C ILE A 315 2.16 -8.12 16.31
N ILE A 316 1.46 -9.21 15.96
CA ILE A 316 0.76 -10.04 16.94
C ILE A 316 1.73 -10.75 17.87
N TYR A 317 2.81 -11.33 17.33
CA TYR A 317 3.87 -11.95 18.13
C TYR A 317 4.48 -10.95 19.12
N ASN A 318 4.93 -9.78 18.66
CA ASN A 318 5.55 -8.79 19.53
C ASN A 318 4.56 -8.12 20.50
N TRP A 319 3.25 -8.16 20.22
CA TRP A 319 2.24 -7.61 21.12
C TRP A 319 2.09 -8.41 22.42
N LYS A 320 2.13 -9.76 22.34
CA LYS A 320 1.71 -10.60 23.47
C LYS A 320 2.59 -11.82 23.73
N PHE A 321 3.44 -12.20 22.78
CA PHE A 321 4.06 -13.53 22.79
C PHE A 321 5.59 -13.51 22.66
N SER A 322 6.22 -12.35 22.57
CA SER A 322 7.67 -12.22 22.37
C SER A 322 8.51 -12.84 23.51
N GLU A 323 7.95 -12.90 24.72
CA GLU A 323 8.61 -13.47 25.90
C GLU A 323 8.18 -14.93 26.16
N ARG A 324 7.24 -15.47 25.40
CA ARG A 324 6.69 -16.81 25.62
C ARG A 324 7.55 -17.86 24.92
N GLN A 325 8.11 -18.78 25.71
CA GLN A 325 8.90 -19.90 25.16
C GLN A 325 8.04 -20.81 24.25
N GLY A 326 8.64 -21.30 23.17
CA GLY A 326 7.99 -22.20 22.22
C GLY A 326 7.02 -21.54 21.24
N VAL A 327 6.82 -20.21 21.30
CA VAL A 327 6.00 -19.47 20.36
C VAL A 327 6.90 -18.72 19.38
N SER A 328 6.55 -18.75 18.10
CA SER A 328 7.29 -18.11 17.01
C SER A 328 6.39 -17.18 16.17
N ILE A 329 6.98 -16.35 15.36
CA ILE A 329 6.25 -15.50 14.41
C ILE A 329 5.43 -16.34 13.42
N GLY A 330 5.94 -17.52 13.03
CA GLY A 330 5.28 -18.46 12.11
C GLY A 330 3.96 -19.02 12.63
N ASP A 331 3.73 -19.03 13.95
CA ASP A 331 2.46 -19.52 14.52
C ASP A 331 1.25 -18.63 14.17
N PHE A 332 1.49 -17.37 13.80
CA PHE A 332 0.46 -16.37 13.49
C PHE A 332 0.16 -16.22 11.99
N ILE A 333 0.70 -17.09 11.15
CA ILE A 333 0.45 -17.15 9.72
C ILE A 333 0.60 -18.59 9.23
N ASP A 334 -0.15 -18.97 8.20
CA ASP A 334 -0.01 -20.32 7.61
C ASP A 334 1.16 -20.33 6.60
N GLU A 335 2.40 -20.30 7.15
CA GLU A 335 3.62 -20.28 6.34
C GLU A 335 3.71 -21.42 5.31
N PRO A 336 3.35 -22.69 5.62
CA PRO A 336 3.42 -23.80 4.64
C PRO A 336 2.50 -23.61 3.43
N SER A 337 1.34 -22.98 3.61
CA SER A 337 0.37 -22.76 2.52
C SER A 337 0.67 -21.53 1.66
N LEU A 338 1.47 -20.58 2.15
CA LEU A 338 1.75 -19.31 1.44
C LEU A 338 2.41 -19.51 0.05
N PRO A 339 3.37 -20.43 -0.16
CA PRO A 339 3.95 -20.65 -1.49
C PRO A 339 2.92 -21.13 -2.51
N THR A 340 2.00 -22.01 -2.10
CA THR A 340 0.89 -22.50 -2.94
C THR A 340 -0.11 -21.38 -3.19
N PHE A 341 -0.46 -20.61 -2.15
CA PHE A 341 -1.31 -19.43 -2.29
C PHE A 341 -0.72 -18.41 -3.26
N PHE A 342 0.57 -18.13 -3.19
CA PHE A 342 1.22 -17.21 -4.13
C PHE A 342 1.05 -17.66 -5.58
N LYS A 343 1.31 -18.95 -5.89
CA LYS A 343 1.14 -19.49 -7.25
C LYS A 343 -0.32 -19.40 -7.70
N LEU A 344 -1.24 -19.80 -6.83
CA LEU A 344 -2.68 -19.74 -7.11
C LEU A 344 -3.15 -18.30 -7.32
N SER A 345 -2.69 -17.35 -6.49
CA SER A 345 -3.06 -15.95 -6.62
C SER A 345 -2.60 -15.32 -7.92
N VAL A 346 -1.39 -15.65 -8.39
CA VAL A 346 -0.91 -15.23 -9.71
C VAL A 346 -1.79 -15.80 -10.83
N SER A 347 -2.07 -17.11 -10.80
CA SER A 347 -2.92 -17.75 -11.83
C SER A 347 -4.33 -17.18 -11.83
N LEU A 348 -4.97 -17.05 -10.66
CA LEU A 348 -6.33 -16.51 -10.56
C LEU A 348 -6.40 -15.02 -10.95
N TYR A 349 -5.37 -14.24 -10.62
CA TYR A 349 -5.30 -12.85 -11.06
C TYR A 349 -5.16 -12.72 -12.58
N LEU A 350 -4.33 -13.55 -13.21
CA LEU A 350 -4.22 -13.55 -14.67
C LEU A 350 -5.53 -14.00 -15.33
N THR A 351 -6.22 -14.99 -14.76
CA THR A 351 -7.58 -15.38 -15.21
C THR A 351 -8.57 -14.23 -15.02
N TYR A 352 -8.56 -13.56 -13.86
CA TYR A 352 -9.34 -12.36 -13.61
C TYR A 352 -9.11 -11.30 -14.68
N LEU A 353 -7.85 -10.98 -14.97
CA LEU A 353 -7.49 -9.94 -15.95
C LEU A 353 -8.01 -10.28 -17.37
N VAL A 354 -7.93 -11.54 -17.77
CA VAL A 354 -8.43 -11.98 -19.07
C VAL A 354 -9.97 -11.93 -19.14
N LEU A 355 -10.65 -12.44 -18.11
CA LEU A 355 -12.11 -12.46 -18.05
C LEU A 355 -12.70 -11.07 -17.98
N ASP A 356 -12.02 -10.15 -17.32
CA ASP A 356 -12.46 -8.77 -17.15
C ASP A 356 -12.38 -7.94 -18.44
N LEU A 357 -11.54 -8.35 -19.38
CA LEU A 357 -11.46 -7.76 -20.72
C LEU A 357 -12.51 -8.31 -21.70
N LEU A 358 -13.26 -9.35 -21.30
CA LEU A 358 -14.32 -9.95 -22.10
C LEU A 358 -15.67 -9.29 -21.77
N PRO A 359 -16.65 -9.31 -22.70
CA PRO A 359 -17.99 -8.76 -22.44
C PRO A 359 -18.72 -9.49 -21.29
N ASP A 360 -19.70 -8.82 -20.67
CA ASP A 360 -20.59 -9.42 -19.68
C ASP A 360 -21.23 -10.75 -20.19
N PRO A 361 -21.37 -11.80 -19.31
CA PRO A 361 -21.27 -11.79 -17.86
C PRO A 361 -19.88 -12.12 -17.28
N SER A 362 -18.82 -12.19 -18.10
CA SER A 362 -17.49 -12.62 -17.66
C SER A 362 -16.84 -11.69 -16.62
N SER A 363 -17.19 -10.40 -16.64
CA SER A 363 -16.72 -9.42 -15.65
C SER A 363 -17.28 -9.67 -14.23
N LEU A 364 -18.49 -10.22 -14.10
CA LEU A 364 -19.02 -10.68 -12.80
C LEU A 364 -18.27 -11.90 -12.28
N ILE A 365 -17.94 -12.84 -13.19
CA ILE A 365 -17.17 -14.04 -12.85
C ILE A 365 -15.77 -13.63 -12.41
N SER A 366 -15.15 -12.66 -13.07
CA SER A 366 -13.82 -12.14 -12.71
C SER A 366 -13.81 -11.57 -11.30
N SER A 367 -14.78 -10.74 -10.95
CA SER A 367 -14.94 -10.18 -9.61
C SER A 367 -15.13 -11.26 -8.54
N PHE A 368 -15.93 -12.28 -8.83
CA PHE A 368 -16.13 -13.43 -7.93
C PHE A 368 -14.82 -14.21 -7.70
N ILE A 369 -14.04 -14.49 -8.75
CA ILE A 369 -12.74 -15.15 -8.64
C ILE A 369 -11.81 -14.37 -7.70
N TYR A 370 -11.78 -13.05 -7.85
CA TYR A 370 -10.93 -12.21 -7.01
C TYR A 370 -11.40 -12.19 -5.53
N ILE A 371 -12.70 -12.18 -5.29
CA ILE A 371 -13.27 -12.29 -3.93
C ILE A 371 -12.89 -13.63 -3.28
N VAL A 372 -12.96 -14.74 -4.02
CA VAL A 372 -12.51 -16.06 -3.51
C VAL A 372 -11.04 -16.05 -3.15
N LEU A 373 -10.19 -15.44 -3.99
CA LEU A 373 -8.78 -15.24 -3.70
C LEU A 373 -8.58 -14.45 -2.39
N LEU A 374 -9.32 -13.38 -2.22
CA LEU A 374 -9.27 -12.53 -1.03
C LEU A 374 -9.68 -13.29 0.24
N LEU A 375 -10.77 -14.06 0.19
CA LEU A 375 -11.23 -14.89 1.31
C LEU A 375 -10.19 -15.97 1.69
N TYR A 376 -9.50 -16.55 0.70
CA TYR A 376 -8.43 -17.50 0.98
C TYR A 376 -7.24 -16.79 1.65
N PHE A 377 -6.87 -15.60 1.22
CA PHE A 377 -5.85 -14.79 1.89
C PHE A 377 -6.21 -14.45 3.35
N PHE A 378 -7.46 -14.09 3.61
CA PHE A 378 -7.98 -13.90 4.98
C PHE A 378 -7.79 -15.14 5.85
N LYS A 379 -8.11 -16.33 5.31
CA LYS A 379 -7.94 -17.59 6.03
C LYS A 379 -6.50 -17.81 6.45
N LEU A 380 -5.55 -17.61 5.54
CA LEU A 380 -4.13 -17.87 5.78
C LEU A 380 -3.47 -16.83 6.71
N THR A 381 -4.05 -15.66 6.84
CA THR A 381 -3.48 -14.52 7.58
C THR A 381 -4.30 -14.20 8.83
N PHE A 382 -5.39 -13.46 8.70
CA PHE A 382 -6.18 -12.95 9.84
C PHE A 382 -6.86 -14.04 10.65
N PHE A 383 -7.49 -15.04 10.02
CA PHE A 383 -8.13 -16.13 10.75
C PHE A 383 -7.09 -17.02 11.44
N LYS A 384 -5.98 -17.32 10.78
CA LYS A 384 -4.87 -18.06 11.40
C LYS A 384 -4.31 -17.30 12.58
N ALA A 385 -4.04 -16.01 12.42
CA ALA A 385 -3.53 -15.14 13.49
C ALA A 385 -4.50 -15.07 14.67
N LEU A 386 -5.81 -14.91 14.42
CA LEU A 386 -6.83 -14.86 15.47
C LEU A 386 -6.96 -16.18 16.21
N SER A 387 -7.00 -17.32 15.49
CA SER A 387 -7.09 -18.65 16.10
C SER A 387 -5.88 -18.96 16.98
N ALA A 388 -4.66 -18.65 16.50
CA ALA A 388 -3.44 -18.80 17.27
C ALA A 388 -3.43 -17.88 18.50
N PHE A 389 -3.85 -16.61 18.34
CA PHE A 389 -3.95 -15.66 19.45
C PHE A 389 -4.89 -16.15 20.55
N LEU A 390 -6.07 -16.68 20.19
CA LEU A 390 -7.06 -17.19 21.15
C LEU A 390 -6.58 -18.48 21.81
N TYR A 391 -5.96 -19.39 21.05
CA TYR A 391 -5.42 -20.65 21.58
C TYR A 391 -4.26 -20.41 22.56
N LEU A 392 -3.29 -19.60 22.16
CA LEU A 392 -2.10 -19.30 22.97
C LEU A 392 -2.39 -18.37 24.16
N ARG A 393 -3.53 -17.69 24.21
CA ARG A 393 -3.92 -16.87 25.35
C ARG A 393 -4.45 -17.68 26.53
N ARG A 394 -4.92 -18.91 26.29
CA ARG A 394 -5.32 -19.88 27.33
C ARG A 394 -4.11 -20.47 28.02
#